data_3381df175e50e9aa568a08319641b157
#
_entry.id   3381df175e50e9aa568a08319641b157
#
_cell.length_a   1.000
_cell.length_b   1.000
_cell.length_c   1.000
_cell.angle_alpha   90.00
_cell.angle_beta   90.00
_cell.angle_gamma   90.00
#
_symmetry.space_group_name_H-M   'P 1'
#
loop_
_entity.id
_entity.type
_entity.pdbx_description
1 polymer ?
#
loop_
_entity_poly.entity_id
_entity_poly.type
_entity_poly.pdbx_seq_one_letter_code
_entity_poly.pdbx_strand_id
1 'polypeptide(L)'
;KLIAFIAAIVAVIIVAASCFTVVPAGHTGVVVNMGRVSETVLQEGFHFKTPFVQEIVQIDNRIVKLEVATDAFSKDLQTVSTVLAVNYRIAKDMSYSIYKEVGSNFESVLVMPAVNEVLKAVVAKYTASDLVASRSEVSVMLDEELNGKLNARGIFIEDLNIIDWDFSAEYIAAVEAKQVAEQNLIKTKTEQEEQIVIAEAEAKKKRIAAEADSDTAIIAAKAEAERIRIEAEATAEANRTIAESLNDAILRNKTIEKWDGQLPRVTAGEGSTPMISVPME
;
A
#
# COMPACT_ATOMS: atom_id res chain seq x y z
N LYS A 1 58.54 -11.85 68.96
CA LYS A 1 57.56 -10.89 69.49
C LYS A 1 57.27 -9.76 68.46
N LEU A 2 58.26 -9.17 67.78
CA LEU A 2 58.07 -8.15 66.76
C LEU A 2 57.26 -8.63 65.58
N ILE A 3 57.52 -9.85 65.06
CA ILE A 3 56.80 -10.45 63.93
C ILE A 3 55.32 -10.69 64.28
N ALA A 4 55.02 -11.18 65.51
CA ALA A 4 53.66 -11.35 65.98
C ALA A 4 52.92 -10.02 66.10
N PHE A 5 53.59 -8.95 66.52
CA PHE A 5 53.01 -7.61 66.58
C PHE A 5 52.71 -7.05 65.21
N ILE A 6 53.64 -7.20 64.27
CA ILE A 6 53.42 -6.78 62.86
C ILE A 6 52.29 -7.55 62.26
N ALA A 7 52.20 -8.91 62.45
CA ALA A 7 51.11 -9.71 61.96
C ALA A 7 49.76 -9.28 62.55
N ALA A 8 49.69 -8.91 63.82
CA ALA A 8 48.47 -8.42 64.45
C ALA A 8 48.02 -7.08 63.83
N ILE A 9 48.95 -6.15 63.58
CA ILE A 9 48.64 -4.86 62.92
C ILE A 9 48.14 -5.10 61.50
N VAL A 10 48.76 -5.97 60.72
CA VAL A 10 48.32 -6.33 59.39
C VAL A 10 46.92 -6.94 59.42
N ALA A 11 46.64 -7.85 60.36
CA ALA A 11 45.32 -8.42 60.53
C ALA A 11 44.23 -7.35 60.82
N VAL A 12 44.53 -6.39 61.71
CA VAL A 12 43.61 -5.28 62.02
C VAL A 12 43.37 -4.42 60.78
N ILE A 13 44.41 -4.10 60.01
CA ILE A 13 44.24 -3.34 58.76
C ILE A 13 43.38 -4.08 57.75
N ILE A 14 43.55 -5.38 57.56
CA ILE A 14 42.77 -6.21 56.67
C ILE A 14 41.28 -6.21 57.10
N VAL A 15 41.02 -6.37 58.40
CA VAL A 15 39.65 -6.32 58.95
C VAL A 15 39.06 -4.93 58.78
N ALA A 16 39.79 -3.87 59.05
CA ALA A 16 39.34 -2.48 58.86
C ALA A 16 39.03 -2.19 57.37
N ALA A 17 39.88 -2.66 56.47
CA ALA A 17 39.63 -2.51 55.03
C ALA A 17 38.41 -3.28 54.54
N SER A 18 38.11 -4.44 55.16
CA SER A 18 36.93 -5.26 54.81
C SER A 18 35.59 -4.73 55.38
N CYS A 19 35.64 -3.72 56.24
CA CYS A 19 34.45 -3.03 56.77
C CYS A 19 33.78 -2.08 55.79
N PHE A 20 34.39 -1.83 54.64
CA PHE A 20 33.88 -0.89 53.67
C PHE A 20 33.45 -1.57 52.37
N THR A 21 32.43 -1.05 51.73
CA THR A 21 32.00 -1.41 50.40
C THR A 21 31.55 -0.15 49.64
N VAL A 22 31.72 -0.15 48.33
CA VAL A 22 31.25 0.90 47.46
C VAL A 22 30.23 0.30 46.51
N VAL A 23 29.03 0.86 46.50
CA VAL A 23 27.97 0.53 45.52
C VAL A 23 28.14 1.52 44.35
N PRO A 24 28.42 1.02 43.15
CA PRO A 24 28.59 1.85 41.97
C PRO A 24 27.30 2.61 41.62
N ALA A 25 27.45 3.70 40.88
CA ALA A 25 26.31 4.44 40.33
C ALA A 25 25.45 3.54 39.43
N GLY A 26 24.13 3.64 39.58
CA GLY A 26 23.17 2.80 38.84
C GLY A 26 22.99 1.40 39.41
N HIS A 27 23.61 1.05 40.54
CA HIS A 27 23.43 -0.23 41.23
C HIS A 27 22.76 -0.02 42.60
N THR A 28 22.18 -1.07 43.12
CA THR A 28 21.65 -1.13 44.47
C THR A 28 22.32 -2.27 45.21
N GLY A 29 22.76 -2.02 46.44
CA GLY A 29 23.36 -3.02 47.31
C GLY A 29 22.29 -3.73 48.16
N VAL A 30 22.10 -5.04 47.95
CA VAL A 30 21.23 -5.87 48.79
C VAL A 30 22.06 -6.43 49.91
N VAL A 31 21.65 -6.16 51.16
CA VAL A 31 22.36 -6.60 52.36
C VAL A 31 21.93 -8.01 52.73
N VAL A 32 22.86 -8.93 52.76
CA VAL A 32 22.65 -10.31 53.22
C VAL A 32 23.39 -10.54 54.54
N ASN A 33 22.63 -10.76 55.59
CA ASN A 33 23.15 -11.03 56.94
C ASN A 33 23.15 -12.53 57.21
N MET A 34 24.30 -13.21 57.19
CA MET A 34 24.42 -14.65 57.43
C MET A 34 23.35 -15.48 56.69
N GLY A 35 23.14 -15.20 55.38
CA GLY A 35 22.17 -15.90 54.55
C GLY A 35 20.73 -15.34 54.61
N ARG A 36 20.45 -14.34 55.48
CA ARG A 36 19.16 -13.64 55.49
C ARG A 36 19.24 -12.35 54.68
N VAL A 37 18.39 -12.23 53.66
CA VAL A 37 18.25 -10.98 52.89
C VAL A 37 17.52 -9.95 53.76
N SER A 38 18.11 -8.77 53.87
CA SER A 38 17.52 -7.61 54.54
C SER A 38 16.59 -6.85 53.60
N GLU A 39 15.53 -6.32 54.13
CA GLU A 39 14.65 -5.43 53.36
C GLU A 39 15.30 -4.05 53.08
N THR A 40 16.38 -3.73 53.79
CA THR A 40 17.11 -2.49 53.59
C THR A 40 18.04 -2.63 52.37
N VAL A 41 17.85 -1.76 51.40
CA VAL A 41 18.74 -1.65 50.22
C VAL A 41 19.67 -0.45 50.39
N LEU A 42 20.94 -0.64 50.03
CA LEU A 42 21.94 0.42 50.01
C LEU A 42 21.91 1.10 48.66
N GLN A 43 21.79 2.42 48.70
CA GLN A 43 21.90 3.27 47.52
C GLN A 43 23.35 3.32 47.03
N GLU A 44 23.58 3.90 45.86
CA GLU A 44 24.89 4.18 45.33
C GLU A 44 25.74 5.03 46.32
N GLY A 45 27.01 4.70 46.46
CA GLY A 45 27.92 5.39 47.34
C GLY A 45 28.72 4.48 48.24
N PHE A 46 29.34 5.11 49.27
CA PHE A 46 30.19 4.44 50.23
C PHE A 46 29.36 4.00 51.45
N HIS A 47 29.50 2.68 51.83
CA HIS A 47 28.78 2.09 52.95
C HIS A 47 29.68 1.31 53.86
N PHE A 48 29.29 1.25 55.15
CA PHE A 48 29.90 0.35 56.12
C PHE A 48 29.21 -0.97 56.11
N LYS A 49 29.96 -2.05 56.17
CA LYS A 49 29.45 -3.43 56.39
C LYS A 49 30.20 -4.11 57.55
N THR A 50 29.53 -4.98 58.23
CA THR A 50 30.16 -5.84 59.24
C THR A 50 30.88 -6.97 58.52
N PRO A 51 32.22 -7.05 58.54
CA PRO A 51 32.96 -8.10 57.87
C PRO A 51 32.56 -9.47 58.46
N PHE A 52 32.57 -10.52 57.63
CA PHE A 52 32.22 -11.90 57.96
C PHE A 52 30.72 -12.16 58.25
N VAL A 53 29.93 -11.10 58.58
CA VAL A 53 28.50 -11.23 58.92
C VAL A 53 27.63 -10.74 57.77
N GLN A 54 28.06 -9.65 57.14
CA GLN A 54 27.30 -8.99 56.06
C GLN A 54 27.98 -9.15 54.72
N GLU A 55 27.20 -9.63 53.76
CA GLU A 55 27.54 -9.64 52.34
C GLU A 55 26.64 -8.60 51.64
N ILE A 56 27.22 -7.85 50.72
CA ILE A 56 26.46 -6.87 49.91
C ILE A 56 26.51 -7.34 48.47
N VAL A 57 25.32 -7.75 47.99
CA VAL A 57 25.14 -8.17 46.59
C VAL A 57 24.67 -6.99 45.79
N GLN A 58 25.39 -6.67 44.72
CA GLN A 58 25.09 -5.55 43.86
C GLN A 58 24.14 -6.00 42.75
N ILE A 59 23.02 -5.28 42.62
CA ILE A 59 22.04 -5.48 41.57
C ILE A 59 22.13 -4.27 40.62
N ASP A 60 22.28 -4.53 39.32
CA ASP A 60 22.28 -3.48 38.27
C ASP A 60 20.85 -3.02 38.00
N ASN A 61 20.58 -1.73 38.26
CA ASN A 61 19.27 -1.09 38.04
C ASN A 61 19.27 -0.22 36.78
N ARG A 62 20.34 -0.21 36.01
CA ARG A 62 20.40 0.48 34.72
C ARG A 62 19.55 -0.30 33.72
N ILE A 63 19.28 0.36 32.59
CA ILE A 63 18.62 -0.31 31.46
C ILE A 63 19.60 -1.32 30.87
N VAL A 64 19.21 -2.58 30.87
CA VAL A 64 19.99 -3.70 30.31
C VAL A 64 19.23 -4.25 29.10
N LYS A 65 19.97 -4.57 28.05
CA LYS A 65 19.45 -5.20 26.85
C LYS A 65 19.57 -6.73 26.99
N LEU A 66 18.44 -7.42 26.75
CA LEU A 66 18.35 -8.87 26.64
C LEU A 66 17.86 -9.23 25.25
N GLU A 67 18.59 -10.11 24.57
CA GLU A 67 18.14 -10.68 23.30
C GLU A 67 17.63 -12.10 23.54
N VAL A 68 16.40 -12.36 23.09
CA VAL A 68 15.74 -13.67 23.23
C VAL A 68 15.37 -14.16 21.83
N ALA A 69 16.03 -15.23 21.41
CA ALA A 69 15.67 -15.98 20.20
C ALA A 69 14.72 -17.12 20.58
N THR A 70 13.58 -17.21 19.92
CA THR A 70 12.60 -18.26 20.20
C THR A 70 11.73 -18.55 18.97
N ASP A 71 11.19 -19.78 18.97
CA ASP A 71 10.23 -20.23 17.97
C ASP A 71 8.81 -20.18 18.55
N ALA A 72 7.88 -19.73 17.74
CA ALA A 72 6.47 -19.67 18.06
C ALA A 72 5.63 -20.21 16.89
N PHE A 73 4.36 -20.53 17.14
CA PHE A 73 3.40 -20.86 16.10
C PHE A 73 2.42 -19.72 15.92
N SER A 74 2.23 -19.30 14.68
CA SER A 74 1.22 -18.34 14.32
C SER A 74 -0.19 -18.96 14.37
N LYS A 75 -1.22 -18.14 14.24
CA LYS A 75 -2.64 -18.56 14.22
C LYS A 75 -2.93 -19.60 13.13
N ASP A 76 -2.26 -19.51 12.00
CA ASP A 76 -2.34 -20.42 10.86
C ASP A 76 -1.34 -21.58 10.92
N LEU A 77 -0.82 -21.86 12.15
CA LEU A 77 0.08 -22.96 12.46
C LEU A 77 1.41 -22.96 11.69
N GLN A 78 1.86 -21.77 11.24
CA GLN A 78 3.19 -21.62 10.67
C GLN A 78 4.22 -21.45 11.77
N THR A 79 5.37 -22.09 11.62
CA THR A 79 6.51 -21.86 12.50
C THR A 79 7.13 -20.51 12.19
N VAL A 80 7.28 -19.69 13.21
CA VAL A 80 7.86 -18.36 13.16
C VAL A 80 9.02 -18.29 14.13
N SER A 81 10.24 -18.19 13.62
CA SER A 81 11.43 -17.93 14.42
C SER A 81 11.61 -16.41 14.55
N THR A 82 11.84 -15.94 15.75
CA THR A 82 11.99 -14.50 15.99
C THR A 82 13.07 -14.21 17.02
N VAL A 83 13.67 -13.03 16.90
CA VAL A 83 14.61 -12.49 17.87
C VAL A 83 14.04 -11.21 18.43
N LEU A 84 13.79 -11.19 19.73
CA LEU A 84 13.34 -10.04 20.48
C LEU A 84 14.52 -9.40 21.21
N ALA A 85 14.67 -8.08 21.09
CA ALA A 85 15.49 -7.27 21.98
C ALA A 85 14.59 -6.56 22.99
N VAL A 86 14.78 -6.91 24.26
CA VAL A 86 14.02 -6.33 25.37
C VAL A 86 14.96 -5.50 26.23
N ASN A 87 14.70 -4.21 26.33
CA ASN A 87 15.40 -3.32 27.24
C ASN A 87 14.59 -3.22 28.52
N TYR A 88 15.17 -3.68 29.61
CA TYR A 88 14.49 -3.70 30.90
C TYR A 88 15.39 -3.11 32.00
N ARG A 89 14.76 -2.68 33.08
CA ARG A 89 15.43 -2.29 34.31
C ARG A 89 14.73 -2.84 35.53
N ILE A 90 15.48 -2.92 36.63
CA ILE A 90 14.95 -3.30 37.94
C ILE A 90 14.70 -2.06 38.76
N ALA A 91 13.54 -2.00 39.43
CA ALA A 91 13.23 -0.97 40.39
C ALA A 91 14.18 -1.05 41.59
N LYS A 92 14.76 0.08 41.99
CA LYS A 92 15.72 0.15 43.11
C LYS A 92 15.16 -0.35 44.42
N ASP A 93 13.90 -0.06 44.71
CA ASP A 93 13.16 -0.48 45.90
C ASP A 93 12.76 -1.96 45.92
N MET A 94 12.68 -2.59 44.75
CA MET A 94 12.30 -4.02 44.60
C MET A 94 13.51 -4.96 44.47
N SER A 95 14.74 -4.42 44.42
CA SER A 95 15.96 -5.20 44.22
C SER A 95 16.15 -6.30 45.31
N TYR A 96 15.77 -6.01 46.57
CA TYR A 96 15.86 -6.99 47.66
C TYR A 96 14.86 -8.15 47.47
N SER A 97 13.64 -7.84 47.00
CA SER A 97 12.59 -8.85 46.79
C SER A 97 12.98 -9.82 45.67
N ILE A 98 13.47 -9.27 44.56
CA ILE A 98 13.95 -10.05 43.42
C ILE A 98 15.11 -10.98 43.87
N TYR A 99 16.08 -10.42 44.59
CA TYR A 99 17.20 -11.21 45.07
C TYR A 99 16.75 -12.29 46.07
N LYS A 100 15.82 -11.98 46.95
CA LYS A 100 15.30 -12.89 47.97
C LYS A 100 14.52 -14.08 47.35
N GLU A 101 13.74 -13.81 46.28
CA GLU A 101 12.87 -14.82 45.65
C GLU A 101 13.64 -15.68 44.62
N VAL A 102 14.53 -15.06 43.85
CA VAL A 102 15.13 -15.65 42.65
C VAL A 102 16.65 -15.71 42.71
N GLY A 103 17.26 -14.79 43.48
CA GLY A 103 18.72 -14.65 43.52
C GLY A 103 19.24 -13.72 42.42
N SER A 104 20.53 -13.89 42.10
CA SER A 104 21.17 -13.07 41.06
C SER A 104 20.80 -13.47 39.63
N ASN A 105 20.18 -14.64 39.43
CA ASN A 105 19.90 -15.21 38.12
C ASN A 105 18.45 -14.93 37.65
N PHE A 106 17.90 -13.76 38.02
CA PHE A 106 16.52 -13.35 37.74
C PHE A 106 16.23 -13.23 36.23
N GLU A 107 17.23 -12.93 35.42
CA GLU A 107 17.10 -12.86 33.97
C GLU A 107 16.66 -14.18 33.37
N SER A 108 17.36 -15.25 33.67
CA SER A 108 17.04 -16.59 33.12
C SER A 108 15.83 -17.27 33.79
N VAL A 109 15.50 -16.86 35.03
CA VAL A 109 14.42 -17.49 35.81
C VAL A 109 13.09 -16.73 35.65
N LEU A 110 13.11 -15.41 35.51
CA LEU A 110 11.91 -14.56 35.40
C LEU A 110 11.74 -13.95 34.04
N VAL A 111 12.77 -13.23 33.54
CA VAL A 111 12.60 -12.38 32.33
C VAL A 111 12.46 -13.25 31.08
N MET A 112 13.41 -14.13 30.82
CA MET A 112 13.38 -15.00 29.63
C MET A 112 12.12 -15.87 29.52
N PRO A 113 11.66 -16.57 30.58
CA PRO A 113 10.43 -17.34 30.52
C PRO A 113 9.20 -16.47 30.27
N ALA A 114 9.12 -15.27 30.88
CA ALA A 114 8.02 -14.35 30.68
C ALA A 114 7.98 -13.84 29.23
N VAL A 115 9.12 -13.47 28.66
CA VAL A 115 9.24 -13.04 27.26
C VAL A 115 8.78 -14.17 26.33
N ASN A 116 9.28 -15.39 26.53
CA ASN A 116 8.91 -16.56 25.73
C ASN A 116 7.41 -16.86 25.78
N GLU A 117 6.82 -16.82 26.97
CA GLU A 117 5.39 -17.09 27.16
C GLU A 117 4.52 -16.04 26.49
N VAL A 118 4.81 -14.76 26.74
CA VAL A 118 4.04 -13.64 26.15
C VAL A 118 4.19 -13.63 24.64
N LEU A 119 5.41 -13.81 24.13
CA LEU A 119 5.65 -13.86 22.69
C LEU A 119 4.82 -14.97 22.03
N LYS A 120 4.86 -16.20 22.57
CA LYS A 120 4.08 -17.32 22.02
C LYS A 120 2.58 -17.06 22.08
N ALA A 121 2.10 -16.43 23.16
CA ALA A 121 0.69 -16.09 23.32
C ALA A 121 0.22 -15.02 22.34
N VAL A 122 1.05 -14.01 22.09
CA VAL A 122 0.74 -12.93 21.15
C VAL A 122 0.83 -13.42 19.70
N VAL A 123 1.92 -14.11 19.34
CA VAL A 123 2.12 -14.64 17.98
C VAL A 123 0.97 -15.57 17.56
N ALA A 124 0.47 -16.39 18.48
CA ALA A 124 -0.68 -17.28 18.22
C ALA A 124 -2.00 -16.54 17.92
N LYS A 125 -2.10 -15.24 18.18
CA LYS A 125 -3.30 -14.43 17.86
C LYS A 125 -3.30 -13.95 16.39
N TYR A 126 -2.14 -13.90 15.72
CA TYR A 126 -1.95 -13.36 14.38
C TYR A 126 -1.58 -14.43 13.37
N THR A 127 -1.97 -14.25 12.11
CA THR A 127 -1.45 -15.06 11.00
C THR A 127 -0.02 -14.65 10.67
N ALA A 128 0.73 -15.50 9.97
CA ALA A 128 2.10 -15.17 9.57
C ALA A 128 2.17 -13.89 8.72
N SER A 129 1.20 -13.67 7.84
CA SER A 129 1.08 -12.42 7.07
C SER A 129 0.77 -11.20 7.93
N ASP A 130 -0.10 -11.34 8.94
CA ASP A 130 -0.49 -10.25 9.82
C ASP A 130 0.66 -9.83 10.75
N LEU A 131 1.52 -10.77 11.18
CA LEU A 131 2.71 -10.47 11.98
C LEU A 131 3.65 -9.47 11.28
N VAL A 132 3.76 -9.58 9.96
CA VAL A 132 4.58 -8.66 9.15
C VAL A 132 3.84 -7.34 8.92
N ALA A 133 2.56 -7.40 8.55
CA ALA A 133 1.76 -6.23 8.21
C ALA A 133 1.45 -5.34 9.41
N SER A 134 1.19 -5.94 10.59
CA SER A 134 0.80 -5.26 11.84
C SER A 134 1.91 -5.26 12.89
N ARG A 135 3.17 -5.25 12.46
CA ARG A 135 4.35 -5.35 13.35
C ARG A 135 4.33 -4.37 14.52
N SER A 136 3.91 -3.14 14.29
CA SER A 136 3.82 -2.10 15.33
C SER A 136 2.75 -2.42 16.37
N GLU A 137 1.60 -2.96 15.96
CA GLU A 137 0.53 -3.37 16.88
C GLU A 137 0.96 -4.56 17.73
N VAL A 138 1.63 -5.53 17.11
CA VAL A 138 2.21 -6.70 17.81
C VAL A 138 3.23 -6.25 18.85
N SER A 139 4.10 -5.28 18.52
CA SER A 139 5.09 -4.74 19.45
C SER A 139 4.44 -4.07 20.66
N VAL A 140 3.40 -3.25 20.46
CA VAL A 140 2.66 -2.61 21.55
C VAL A 140 1.98 -3.65 22.45
N MET A 141 1.34 -4.66 21.85
CA MET A 141 0.69 -5.72 22.63
C MET A 141 1.71 -6.55 23.43
N LEU A 142 2.88 -6.82 22.87
CA LEU A 142 3.96 -7.50 23.58
C LEU A 142 4.45 -6.67 24.77
N ASP A 143 4.62 -5.36 24.58
CA ASP A 143 5.06 -4.45 25.65
C ASP A 143 4.03 -4.38 26.79
N GLU A 144 2.74 -4.20 26.48
CA GLU A 144 1.67 -4.17 27.47
C GLU A 144 1.56 -5.48 28.27
N GLU A 145 1.57 -6.62 27.60
CA GLU A 145 1.47 -7.94 28.23
C GLU A 145 2.70 -8.25 29.12
N LEU A 146 3.91 -7.89 28.63
CA LEU A 146 5.16 -8.08 29.38
C LEU A 146 5.21 -7.17 30.61
N ASN A 147 4.88 -5.87 30.44
CA ASN A 147 4.81 -4.94 31.55
C ASN A 147 3.76 -5.36 32.57
N GLY A 148 2.58 -5.80 32.14
CA GLY A 148 1.55 -6.34 33.02
C GLY A 148 2.05 -7.54 33.87
N LYS A 149 2.92 -8.37 33.33
CA LYS A 149 3.42 -9.57 33.97
C LYS A 149 4.63 -9.33 34.89
N LEU A 150 5.53 -8.43 34.51
CA LEU A 150 6.82 -8.21 35.15
C LEU A 150 6.83 -7.03 36.14
N ASN A 151 5.98 -6.00 35.93
CA ASN A 151 5.93 -4.82 36.81
C ASN A 151 5.62 -5.17 38.26
N ALA A 152 4.73 -6.12 38.50
CA ALA A 152 4.38 -6.59 39.84
C ALA A 152 5.57 -7.17 40.61
N ARG A 153 6.62 -7.57 39.89
CA ARG A 153 7.88 -8.10 40.43
C ARG A 153 9.01 -7.08 40.45
N GLY A 154 8.74 -5.81 40.08
CA GLY A 154 9.71 -4.74 40.06
C GLY A 154 10.65 -4.74 38.87
N ILE A 155 10.29 -5.43 37.79
CA ILE A 155 11.01 -5.40 36.52
C ILE A 155 10.16 -4.63 35.52
N PHE A 156 10.70 -3.52 34.99
CA PHE A 156 10.06 -2.62 34.03
C PHE A 156 10.66 -2.77 32.66
N ILE A 157 9.84 -3.01 31.67
CA ILE A 157 10.24 -2.99 30.26
C ILE A 157 10.21 -1.52 29.81
N GLU A 158 11.34 -1.02 29.35
CA GLU A 158 11.49 0.36 28.87
C GLU A 158 11.30 0.45 27.37
N ASP A 159 11.74 -0.57 26.63
CA ASP A 159 11.58 -0.66 25.20
C ASP A 159 11.65 -2.11 24.73
N LEU A 160 10.87 -2.44 23.70
CA LEU A 160 10.80 -3.76 23.11
C LEU A 160 10.89 -3.66 21.60
N ASN A 161 11.89 -4.29 21.03
CA ASN A 161 12.11 -4.31 19.60
C ASN A 161 12.12 -5.76 19.06
N ILE A 162 11.27 -6.01 18.10
CA ILE A 162 11.32 -7.24 17.32
C ILE A 162 12.41 -7.04 16.27
N ILE A 163 13.49 -7.83 16.33
CA ILE A 163 14.62 -7.70 15.41
C ILE A 163 14.24 -8.30 14.07
N ASP A 164 13.77 -9.53 14.09
CA ASP A 164 13.47 -10.27 12.87
C ASP A 164 12.25 -11.19 13.03
N TRP A 165 11.60 -11.50 11.90
CA TRP A 165 10.64 -12.56 11.71
C TRP A 165 11.15 -13.48 10.61
N ASP A 166 11.45 -14.71 10.95
CA ASP A 166 11.86 -15.72 9.99
C ASP A 166 10.79 -16.82 9.87
N PHE A 167 10.42 -17.15 8.65
CA PHE A 167 9.38 -18.12 8.34
C PHE A 167 9.98 -19.32 7.62
N SER A 168 9.28 -20.46 7.65
CA SER A 168 9.73 -21.64 6.94
C SER A 168 9.88 -21.40 5.43
N ALA A 169 10.86 -22.04 4.81
CA ALA A 169 11.11 -21.91 3.36
C ALA A 169 9.88 -22.34 2.54
N GLU A 170 9.14 -23.34 3.01
CA GLU A 170 7.91 -23.82 2.37
C GLU A 170 6.81 -22.77 2.40
N TYR A 171 6.68 -22.04 3.51
CA TYR A 171 5.70 -20.97 3.64
C TYR A 171 6.05 -19.79 2.73
N ILE A 172 7.31 -19.38 2.70
CA ILE A 172 7.78 -18.30 1.82
C ILE A 172 7.49 -18.65 0.35
N ALA A 173 7.86 -19.87 -0.08
CA ALA A 173 7.59 -20.33 -1.44
C ALA A 173 6.09 -20.38 -1.78
N ALA A 174 5.24 -20.78 -0.84
CA ALA A 174 3.79 -20.79 -1.04
C ALA A 174 3.21 -19.37 -1.15
N VAL A 175 3.69 -18.41 -0.36
CA VAL A 175 3.29 -16.99 -0.43
C VAL A 175 3.74 -16.38 -1.74
N GLU A 176 4.98 -16.63 -2.18
CA GLU A 176 5.48 -16.15 -3.48
C GLU A 176 4.66 -16.70 -4.64
N ALA A 177 4.37 -18.00 -4.64
CA ALA A 177 3.54 -18.63 -5.67
C ALA A 177 2.12 -18.03 -5.72
N LYS A 178 1.50 -17.80 -4.56
CA LYS A 178 0.20 -17.13 -4.45
C LYS A 178 0.27 -15.71 -5.01
N GLN A 179 1.29 -14.94 -4.64
CA GLN A 179 1.47 -13.56 -5.10
C GLN A 179 1.62 -13.48 -6.63
N VAL A 180 2.42 -14.39 -7.20
CA VAL A 180 2.58 -14.52 -8.66
C VAL A 180 1.25 -14.85 -9.33
N ALA A 181 0.48 -15.78 -8.78
CA ALA A 181 -0.84 -16.16 -9.31
C ALA A 181 -1.84 -14.98 -9.26
N GLU A 182 -1.88 -14.24 -8.15
CA GLU A 182 -2.73 -13.06 -7.99
C GLU A 182 -2.33 -11.95 -8.97
N GLN A 183 -1.03 -11.68 -9.15
CA GLN A 183 -0.54 -10.72 -10.13
C GLN A 183 -0.90 -11.12 -11.57
N ASN A 184 -0.76 -12.40 -11.92
CA ASN A 184 -1.15 -12.90 -13.23
C ASN A 184 -2.67 -12.76 -13.46
N LEU A 185 -3.49 -13.01 -12.44
CA LEU A 185 -4.94 -12.80 -12.53
C LEU A 185 -5.30 -11.33 -12.77
N ILE A 186 -4.67 -10.42 -12.01
CA ILE A 186 -4.86 -8.97 -12.18
C ILE A 186 -4.43 -8.55 -13.60
N LYS A 187 -3.26 -9.00 -14.05
CA LYS A 187 -2.75 -8.70 -15.40
C LYS A 187 -3.74 -9.17 -16.47
N THR A 188 -4.21 -10.41 -16.39
CA THR A 188 -5.17 -10.96 -17.36
C THR A 188 -6.49 -10.18 -17.36
N LYS A 189 -7.00 -9.79 -16.19
CA LYS A 189 -8.21 -8.94 -16.10
C LYS A 189 -7.98 -7.57 -16.76
N THR A 190 -6.87 -6.94 -16.47
CA THR A 190 -6.53 -5.63 -17.05
C THR A 190 -6.40 -5.73 -18.58
N GLU A 191 -5.74 -6.78 -19.09
CA GLU A 191 -5.63 -7.04 -20.54
C GLU A 191 -6.99 -7.26 -21.20
N GLN A 192 -7.90 -7.98 -20.54
CA GLN A 192 -9.28 -8.18 -21.04
C GLN A 192 -10.08 -6.87 -21.04
N GLU A 193 -9.99 -6.08 -19.98
CA GLU A 193 -10.64 -4.77 -19.90
C GLU A 193 -10.10 -3.81 -20.98
N GLU A 194 -8.80 -3.80 -21.22
CA GLU A 194 -8.17 -3.03 -22.29
C GLU A 194 -8.70 -3.44 -23.67
N GLN A 195 -8.80 -4.75 -23.96
CA GLN A 195 -9.36 -5.25 -25.21
C GLN A 195 -10.82 -4.86 -25.41
N ILE A 196 -11.62 -4.89 -24.34
CA ILE A 196 -13.02 -4.42 -24.38
C ILE A 196 -13.08 -2.94 -24.74
N VAL A 197 -12.28 -2.11 -24.06
CA VAL A 197 -12.22 -0.66 -24.33
C VAL A 197 -11.78 -0.37 -25.77
N ILE A 198 -10.78 -1.08 -26.27
CA ILE A 198 -10.32 -0.96 -27.67
C ILE A 198 -11.45 -1.33 -28.64
N ALA A 199 -12.11 -2.47 -28.42
CA ALA A 199 -13.22 -2.91 -29.26
C ALA A 199 -14.40 -1.92 -29.25
N GLU A 200 -14.76 -1.39 -28.11
CA GLU A 200 -15.78 -0.36 -27.97
C GLU A 200 -15.40 0.94 -28.70
N ALA A 201 -14.13 1.35 -28.56
CA ALA A 201 -13.60 2.55 -29.25
C ALA A 201 -13.63 2.36 -30.79
N GLU A 202 -13.24 1.18 -31.30
CA GLU A 202 -13.34 0.86 -32.73
C GLU A 202 -14.78 0.82 -33.23
N ALA A 203 -15.70 0.19 -32.47
CA ALA A 203 -17.12 0.16 -32.81
C ALA A 203 -17.71 1.59 -32.86
N LYS A 204 -17.37 2.44 -31.87
CA LYS A 204 -17.78 3.82 -31.83
C LYS A 204 -17.22 4.62 -33.00
N LYS A 205 -15.95 4.42 -33.36
CA LYS A 205 -15.31 5.05 -34.52
C LYS A 205 -16.01 4.67 -35.82
N LYS A 206 -16.31 3.38 -36.02
CA LYS A 206 -17.07 2.90 -37.20
C LYS A 206 -18.47 3.50 -37.27
N ARG A 207 -19.16 3.60 -36.14
CA ARG A 207 -20.49 4.25 -36.10
C ARG A 207 -20.43 5.73 -36.47
N ILE A 208 -19.48 6.47 -35.90
CA ILE A 208 -19.30 7.90 -36.21
C ILE A 208 -18.95 8.08 -37.70
N ALA A 209 -18.09 7.23 -38.27
CA ALA A 209 -17.77 7.29 -39.69
C ALA A 209 -18.99 7.03 -40.57
N ALA A 210 -19.79 6.01 -40.26
CA ALA A 210 -21.02 5.72 -41.00
C ALA A 210 -22.09 6.85 -40.88
N GLU A 211 -22.22 7.46 -39.72
CA GLU A 211 -23.07 8.62 -39.51
C GLU A 211 -22.57 9.81 -40.35
N ALA A 212 -21.27 10.10 -40.36
CA ALA A 212 -20.68 11.16 -41.16
C ALA A 212 -20.86 10.93 -42.68
N ASP A 213 -20.67 9.69 -43.14
CA ASP A 213 -20.90 9.33 -44.53
C ASP A 213 -22.39 9.49 -44.92
N SER A 214 -23.29 9.09 -44.06
CA SER A 214 -24.75 9.29 -44.25
C SER A 214 -25.11 10.79 -44.31
N ASP A 215 -24.59 11.58 -43.39
CA ASP A 215 -24.85 13.03 -43.36
C ASP A 215 -24.27 13.72 -44.60
N THR A 216 -23.08 13.32 -45.05
CA THR A 216 -22.51 13.87 -46.29
C THR A 216 -23.34 13.50 -47.52
N ALA A 217 -23.86 12.26 -47.58
CA ALA A 217 -24.75 11.85 -48.66
C ALA A 217 -26.09 12.62 -48.64
N ILE A 218 -26.68 12.88 -47.47
CA ILE A 218 -27.90 13.67 -47.31
C ILE A 218 -27.65 15.13 -47.71
N ILE A 219 -26.54 15.72 -47.33
CA ILE A 219 -26.15 17.07 -47.67
C ILE A 219 -25.95 17.18 -49.19
N ALA A 220 -25.25 16.23 -49.81
CA ALA A 220 -25.05 16.17 -51.26
C ALA A 220 -26.38 16.05 -52.02
N ALA A 221 -27.29 15.17 -51.59
CA ALA A 221 -28.59 15.01 -52.18
C ALA A 221 -29.46 16.28 -52.06
N LYS A 222 -29.41 16.97 -50.91
CA LYS A 222 -30.11 18.24 -50.72
C LYS A 222 -29.54 19.35 -51.62
N ALA A 223 -28.20 19.43 -51.72
CA ALA A 223 -27.55 20.40 -52.59
C ALA A 223 -27.90 20.20 -54.08
N GLU A 224 -27.96 18.93 -54.51
CA GLU A 224 -28.35 18.60 -55.88
C GLU A 224 -29.83 18.93 -56.14
N ALA A 225 -30.72 18.58 -55.20
CA ALA A 225 -32.13 18.95 -55.31
C ALA A 225 -32.31 20.49 -55.38
N GLU A 226 -31.59 21.25 -54.62
CA GLU A 226 -31.62 22.71 -54.62
C GLU A 226 -31.07 23.27 -55.94
N ARG A 227 -29.96 22.70 -56.44
CA ARG A 227 -29.43 23.03 -57.74
C ARG A 227 -30.46 22.85 -58.87
N ILE A 228 -31.12 21.69 -58.89
CA ILE A 228 -32.18 21.40 -59.89
C ILE A 228 -33.34 22.39 -59.74
N ARG A 229 -33.77 22.72 -58.51
CA ARG A 229 -34.83 23.70 -58.25
C ARG A 229 -34.47 25.08 -58.79
N ILE A 230 -33.25 25.58 -58.47
CA ILE A 230 -32.78 26.86 -58.94
C ILE A 230 -32.67 26.89 -60.46
N GLU A 231 -32.17 25.85 -61.08
CA GLU A 231 -32.06 25.73 -62.55
C GLU A 231 -33.45 25.69 -63.20
N ALA A 232 -34.41 24.95 -62.63
CA ALA A 232 -35.81 24.94 -63.12
C ALA A 232 -36.47 26.28 -62.95
N GLU A 233 -36.31 26.99 -61.82
CA GLU A 233 -36.83 28.34 -61.61
C GLU A 233 -36.21 29.35 -62.58
N ALA A 234 -34.89 29.33 -62.77
CA ALA A 234 -34.19 30.22 -63.72
C ALA A 234 -34.67 29.96 -65.17
N THR A 235 -34.86 28.65 -65.52
CA THR A 235 -35.37 28.30 -66.85
C THR A 235 -36.83 28.73 -67.04
N ALA A 236 -37.66 28.61 -66.02
CA ALA A 236 -39.03 29.03 -66.03
C ALA A 236 -39.13 30.54 -66.16
N GLU A 237 -38.29 31.33 -65.44
CA GLU A 237 -38.22 32.79 -65.51
C GLU A 237 -37.69 33.26 -66.89
N ALA A 238 -36.66 32.58 -67.44
CA ALA A 238 -36.16 32.86 -68.77
C ALA A 238 -37.25 32.61 -69.83
N ASN A 239 -37.94 31.48 -69.73
CA ASN A 239 -39.05 31.18 -70.67
C ASN A 239 -40.20 32.15 -70.54
N ARG A 240 -40.54 32.59 -69.31
CA ARG A 240 -41.53 33.61 -69.08
C ARG A 240 -41.14 34.97 -69.74
N THR A 241 -39.88 35.37 -69.50
CA THR A 241 -39.33 36.57 -70.12
C THR A 241 -39.34 36.50 -71.66
N ILE A 242 -38.97 35.29 -72.18
CA ILE A 242 -39.10 35.06 -73.66
C ILE A 242 -40.52 35.11 -74.10
N ALA A 243 -41.45 34.51 -73.41
CA ALA A 243 -42.88 34.51 -73.78
C ALA A 243 -43.50 35.94 -73.75
N GLU A 244 -43.13 36.72 -72.75
CA GLU A 244 -43.56 38.12 -72.64
C GLU A 244 -42.96 39.05 -73.72
N SER A 245 -41.77 38.69 -74.22
CA SER A 245 -41.07 39.43 -75.30
C SER A 245 -41.46 38.93 -76.70
N LEU A 246 -42.11 37.80 -76.86
CA LEU A 246 -42.47 37.23 -78.13
C LEU A 246 -43.71 38.02 -78.74
N ASN A 247 -43.42 38.88 -79.62
CA ASN A 247 -44.42 39.52 -80.48
C ASN A 247 -44.47 38.78 -81.83
N ASP A 248 -45.64 38.76 -82.50
CA ASP A 248 -45.89 38.02 -83.75
C ASP A 248 -44.80 38.27 -84.82
N ALA A 249 -44.27 39.48 -84.83
CA ALA A 249 -43.22 39.91 -85.73
C ALA A 249 -41.86 39.20 -85.44
N ILE A 250 -41.54 38.97 -84.18
CA ILE A 250 -40.28 38.29 -83.78
C ILE A 250 -40.40 36.75 -84.04
N LEU A 251 -41.55 36.15 -83.84
CA LEU A 251 -41.79 34.73 -84.19
C LEU A 251 -41.61 34.52 -85.69
N ARG A 252 -42.13 35.41 -86.56
CA ARG A 252 -41.95 35.33 -88.00
C ARG A 252 -40.45 35.48 -88.39
N ASN A 253 -39.75 36.40 -87.71
CA ASN A 253 -38.34 36.66 -88.01
C ASN A 253 -37.46 35.43 -87.64
N LYS A 254 -37.68 34.81 -86.44
CA LYS A 254 -36.98 33.63 -86.01
C LYS A 254 -37.36 32.39 -86.86
N THR A 255 -38.56 32.32 -87.36
CA THR A 255 -38.97 31.25 -88.30
C THR A 255 -38.23 31.38 -89.60
N ILE A 256 -38.05 32.60 -90.11
CA ILE A 256 -37.29 32.90 -91.30
C ILE A 256 -35.80 32.65 -91.10
N GLU A 257 -35.25 32.98 -89.94
CA GLU A 257 -33.83 32.85 -89.61
C GLU A 257 -33.39 31.32 -89.46
N LYS A 258 -34.33 30.48 -89.02
CA LYS A 258 -34.09 29.00 -88.91
C LYS A 258 -34.58 28.24 -90.16
N TRP A 259 -35.12 28.95 -91.17
CA TRP A 259 -35.57 28.31 -92.38
C TRP A 259 -34.36 27.94 -93.28
N ASP A 260 -34.28 26.72 -93.66
CA ASP A 260 -33.22 26.15 -94.54
C ASP A 260 -33.39 26.46 -96.01
N GLY A 261 -34.38 27.29 -96.33
CA GLY A 261 -34.65 27.71 -97.69
C GLY A 261 -35.43 26.72 -98.54
N GLN A 262 -35.86 25.59 -97.98
CA GLN A 262 -36.66 24.58 -98.73
C GLN A 262 -38.15 24.70 -98.40
N LEU A 263 -39.00 24.71 -99.47
CA LEU A 263 -40.44 24.69 -99.28
C LEU A 263 -40.93 23.34 -98.80
N PRO A 264 -41.79 23.31 -97.75
CA PRO A 264 -42.29 22.05 -97.24
C PRO A 264 -43.04 21.29 -98.33
N ARG A 265 -42.78 20.03 -98.51
CA ARG A 265 -43.32 19.16 -99.54
C ARG A 265 -44.81 18.83 -99.43
N VAL A 266 -45.44 19.28 -98.37
CA VAL A 266 -46.86 19.07 -98.14
C VAL A 266 -47.47 20.41 -97.65
N THR A 267 -48.33 21.05 -98.45
CA THR A 267 -49.20 22.15 -98.07
C THR A 267 -50.53 21.53 -97.63
N ALA A 268 -50.84 21.61 -96.36
CA ALA A 268 -52.17 21.27 -95.90
C ALA A 268 -53.09 22.43 -96.23
N GLY A 269 -54.38 22.14 -96.67
CA GLY A 269 -55.41 23.10 -97.01
C GLY A 269 -55.83 23.93 -95.82
N GLU A 270 -56.50 25.01 -96.07
CA GLU A 270 -57.00 26.04 -95.15
C GLU A 270 -57.61 25.40 -93.87
N GLY A 271 -56.96 25.56 -92.66
CA GLY A 271 -57.46 25.13 -91.36
C GLY A 271 -56.64 24.00 -90.68
N SER A 272 -55.57 23.40 -91.26
CA SER A 272 -54.72 22.42 -90.62
C SER A 272 -53.37 23.00 -90.13
N THR A 273 -53.03 22.78 -88.85
CA THR A 273 -51.72 23.09 -88.28
C THR A 273 -50.67 22.15 -88.89
N PRO A 274 -49.56 22.69 -89.43
CA PRO A 274 -48.49 21.85 -90.01
C PRO A 274 -47.85 21.00 -88.91
N MET A 275 -47.99 19.71 -89.03
CA MET A 275 -47.18 18.76 -88.18
C MET A 275 -45.77 18.67 -88.77
N ILE A 276 -44.84 19.21 -87.99
CA ILE A 276 -43.38 18.96 -88.25
C ILE A 276 -43.07 17.58 -87.78
N SER A 277 -42.79 16.63 -88.69
CA SER A 277 -42.24 15.36 -88.32
C SER A 277 -40.72 15.50 -88.01
N VAL A 278 -40.38 15.33 -86.79
CA VAL A 278 -38.96 15.19 -86.37
C VAL A 278 -38.55 13.76 -86.65
N PRO A 279 -37.50 13.49 -87.42
CA PRO A 279 -36.98 12.14 -87.52
C PRO A 279 -36.35 11.75 -86.19
N MET A 280 -36.75 10.63 -85.58
CA MET A 280 -36.00 10.03 -84.48
C MET A 280 -34.86 9.23 -85.09
N GLU A 281 -33.62 9.60 -84.76
CA GLU A 281 -32.48 8.70 -84.70
C GLU A 281 -32.25 8.17 -83.30
#